data_8c15488fef1ea6453e672d003ad0be26
#
_entry.id   8c15488fef1ea6453e672d003ad0be26
#
_cell.length_a   1.000
_cell.length_b   1.000
_cell.length_c   1.000
_cell.angle_alpha   90.00
_cell.angle_beta   90.00
_cell.angle_gamma   90.00
#
_symmetry.space_group_name_H-M   'P 1'
#
loop_
_entity.id
_entity.type
_entity.pdbx_description
1 polymer ?
#
loop_
_entity_poly.entity_id
_entity_poly.type
_entity_poly.pdbx_seq_one_letter_code
_entity_poly.pdbx_strand_id
1 'polypeptide(L)'
;MKTLSSPLLLWGKRLLVYILGLFLMAAGVVFSARSSLGVSPVSSLGNVLYQIGQSAGAPAYVNLGNCTTAVFCVYLLFELLLLGKNFKPAMLLQIAVSLLFGQLVNLATAVLSFLPTPGSYPMQMLYLLISVPLVAAGVMLYLTPNLFPMPGEGLSIAVADRAHISVGTAKTIFDCSVVLLSVIISLLYFRKLVGVREGTVICALLVGFVFKLLQKPFQKPLLRFVERESKVNRALEAASQGYLTDITGKPKIIITIGREFGSGGHEIAEMLAERLGITCFDTQIDRLAAQQFGIPLADVERVTKRMNRSTFYDFRDMAYAMTNDALSPEERIFVAQSSVIRQIAASGESCVILGRCADHVLYDDPNCFRIFIHARPDIRTKRVMAVFDLDEEEARRQVESTDRARAQYYKRYTGREYGQQIYYHLGLDSGLLGTEESVETIINIIKRWCNVRGTHPLYML
;
A
#
# COMPACT_ATOMS: atom_id res chain seq x y z
N MET A 1 -9.06 -7.36 30.98
CA MET A 1 -10.21 -6.58 30.48
C MET A 1 -9.73 -5.66 29.36
N LYS A 2 -9.77 -6.10 28.09
CA LYS A 2 -9.58 -5.23 26.93
C LYS A 2 -10.94 -4.56 26.66
N THR A 3 -11.05 -3.28 26.96
CA THR A 3 -12.21 -2.45 26.62
C THR A 3 -12.39 -2.52 25.10
N LEU A 4 -13.48 -3.18 24.66
CA LEU A 4 -13.95 -3.08 23.28
C LEU A 4 -14.24 -1.59 23.04
N SER A 5 -13.39 -0.93 22.29
CA SER A 5 -13.69 0.42 21.81
C SER A 5 -14.94 0.34 20.93
N SER A 6 -15.98 1.10 21.26
CA SER A 6 -17.20 1.11 20.46
C SER A 6 -16.87 1.51 19.01
N PRO A 7 -17.58 1.00 17.99
CA PRO A 7 -17.37 1.39 16.59
C PRO A 7 -17.35 2.91 16.40
N LEU A 8 -18.17 3.63 17.15
CA LEU A 8 -18.25 5.09 17.16
C LEU A 8 -16.93 5.76 17.60
N LEU A 9 -16.25 5.21 18.61
CA LEU A 9 -14.95 5.74 19.08
C LEU A 9 -13.84 5.54 18.04
N LEU A 10 -13.88 4.44 17.32
CA LEU A 10 -12.94 4.16 16.21
C LEU A 10 -13.12 5.15 15.06
N TRP A 11 -14.36 5.37 14.65
CA TRP A 11 -14.69 6.38 13.64
C TRP A 11 -14.28 7.77 14.09
N GLY A 12 -14.49 8.11 15.35
CA GLY A 12 -14.05 9.39 15.94
C GLY A 12 -12.54 9.59 15.85
N LYS A 13 -11.74 8.57 16.21
CA LYS A 13 -10.26 8.64 16.10
C LYS A 13 -9.79 8.82 14.65
N ARG A 14 -10.37 8.08 13.72
CA ARG A 14 -10.05 8.19 12.27
C ARG A 14 -10.36 9.57 11.74
N LEU A 15 -11.56 10.07 12.03
CA LEU A 15 -12.00 11.40 11.59
C LEU A 15 -11.11 12.50 12.20
N LEU A 16 -10.75 12.37 13.48
CA LEU A 16 -9.87 13.32 14.16
C LEU A 16 -8.48 13.39 13.49
N VAL A 17 -7.85 12.23 13.24
CA VAL A 17 -6.54 12.18 12.57
C VAL A 17 -6.63 12.72 11.15
N TYR A 18 -7.72 12.42 10.44
CA TYR A 18 -7.99 12.91 9.10
C TYR A 18 -8.10 14.43 9.05
N ILE A 19 -8.94 15.03 9.92
CA ILE A 19 -9.14 16.47 9.98
C ILE A 19 -7.84 17.19 10.41
N LEU A 20 -7.13 16.64 11.41
CA LEU A 20 -5.83 17.17 11.83
C LEU A 20 -4.82 17.16 10.68
N GLY A 21 -4.80 16.09 9.88
CA GLY A 21 -3.96 15.98 8.70
C GLY A 21 -4.29 17.05 7.65
N LEU A 22 -5.58 17.23 7.34
CA LEU A 22 -6.04 18.29 6.43
C LEU A 22 -5.68 19.68 6.94
N PHE A 23 -5.81 19.94 8.26
CA PHE A 23 -5.48 21.24 8.85
C PHE A 23 -3.98 21.54 8.79
N LEU A 24 -3.11 20.57 9.13
CA LEU A 24 -1.66 20.73 9.01
C LEU A 24 -1.24 20.99 7.55
N MET A 25 -1.86 20.27 6.60
CA MET A 25 -1.61 20.49 5.19
C MET A 25 -2.07 21.89 4.76
N ALA A 26 -3.23 22.35 5.21
CA ALA A 26 -3.75 23.70 4.97
C ALA A 26 -2.81 24.77 5.54
N ALA A 27 -2.33 24.61 6.77
CA ALA A 27 -1.35 25.50 7.38
C ALA A 27 -0.04 25.55 6.56
N GLY A 28 0.46 24.41 6.10
CA GLY A 28 1.63 24.36 5.23
C GLY A 28 1.41 25.09 3.91
N VAL A 29 0.24 24.95 3.28
CA VAL A 29 -0.12 25.70 2.06
C VAL A 29 -0.12 27.21 2.33
N VAL A 30 -0.64 27.68 3.48
CA VAL A 30 -0.65 29.09 3.85
C VAL A 30 0.76 29.63 4.08
N PHE A 31 1.64 28.89 4.78
CA PHE A 31 3.06 29.26 4.94
C PHE A 31 3.76 29.39 3.59
N SER A 32 3.54 28.42 2.71
CA SER A 32 4.10 28.42 1.36
C SER A 32 3.58 29.61 0.53
N ALA A 33 2.27 29.88 0.56
CA ALA A 33 1.68 31.02 -0.15
C ALA A 33 2.23 32.38 0.38
N ARG A 34 2.38 32.53 1.70
CA ARG A 34 2.95 33.71 2.34
C ARG A 34 4.44 33.91 2.04
N SER A 35 5.20 32.84 1.77
CA SER A 35 6.60 32.95 1.37
C SER A 35 6.78 33.75 0.08
N SER A 36 5.74 33.84 -0.76
CA SER A 36 5.79 34.46 -2.11
C SER A 36 6.77 33.76 -3.07
N LEU A 37 7.32 32.58 -2.68
CA LEU A 37 8.21 31.77 -3.50
C LEU A 37 7.48 30.67 -4.30
N GLY A 38 6.17 30.54 -4.10
CA GLY A 38 5.33 29.53 -4.73
C GLY A 38 4.80 28.52 -3.73
N VAL A 39 3.88 27.68 -4.15
CA VAL A 39 3.21 26.66 -3.33
C VAL A 39 3.40 25.26 -3.91
N SER A 40 2.95 24.23 -3.20
CA SER A 40 2.99 22.85 -3.72
C SER A 40 2.27 22.73 -5.08
N PRO A 41 2.71 21.80 -5.96
CA PRO A 41 2.15 21.66 -7.32
C PRO A 41 0.62 21.63 -7.38
N VAL A 42 -0.02 20.78 -6.56
CA VAL A 42 -1.48 20.61 -6.54
C VAL A 42 -2.23 21.91 -6.22
N SER A 43 -1.66 22.76 -5.37
CA SER A 43 -2.27 24.04 -4.93
C SER A 43 -1.86 25.22 -5.80
N SER A 44 -0.94 25.04 -6.75
CA SER A 44 -0.34 26.13 -7.52
C SER A 44 -1.38 26.89 -8.36
N LEU A 45 -2.29 26.17 -9.01
CA LEU A 45 -3.35 26.78 -9.82
C LEU A 45 -4.31 27.60 -8.96
N GLY A 46 -4.73 27.08 -7.80
CA GLY A 46 -5.59 27.80 -6.86
C GLY A 46 -4.92 29.09 -6.34
N ASN A 47 -3.60 29.04 -6.07
CA ASN A 47 -2.84 30.21 -5.65
C ASN A 47 -2.71 31.26 -6.75
N VAL A 48 -2.47 30.87 -8.01
CA VAL A 48 -2.41 31.81 -9.15
C VAL A 48 -3.77 32.49 -9.35
N LEU A 49 -4.87 31.75 -9.30
CA LEU A 49 -6.22 32.32 -9.39
C LEU A 49 -6.52 33.29 -8.24
N TYR A 50 -6.09 32.94 -7.03
CA TYR A 50 -6.18 33.88 -5.89
C TYR A 50 -5.40 35.18 -6.13
N GLN A 51 -4.15 35.11 -6.62
CA GLN A 51 -3.34 36.28 -6.92
C GLN A 51 -3.97 37.17 -8.03
N ILE A 52 -4.56 36.54 -9.05
CA ILE A 52 -5.33 37.26 -10.08
C ILE A 52 -6.52 37.98 -9.44
N GLY A 53 -7.30 37.31 -8.60
CA GLY A 53 -8.42 37.94 -7.90
C GLY A 53 -8.00 39.13 -7.05
N GLN A 54 -6.91 38.98 -6.29
CA GLN A 54 -6.37 40.08 -5.47
C GLN A 54 -5.93 41.28 -6.34
N SER A 55 -5.25 41.05 -7.45
CA SER A 55 -4.80 42.09 -8.36
C SER A 55 -5.95 42.81 -9.11
N ALA A 56 -7.06 42.08 -9.33
CA ALA A 56 -8.27 42.61 -9.97
C ALA A 56 -9.24 43.30 -8.98
N GLY A 57 -8.91 43.36 -7.68
CA GLY A 57 -9.82 43.93 -6.67
C GLY A 57 -11.06 43.08 -6.43
N ALA A 58 -10.96 41.77 -6.58
CA ALA A 58 -12.08 40.84 -6.42
C ALA A 58 -12.66 40.90 -4.99
N PRO A 59 -13.96 40.61 -4.82
CA PRO A 59 -14.61 40.57 -3.52
C PRO A 59 -13.96 39.60 -2.53
N ALA A 60 -14.18 39.83 -1.22
CA ALA A 60 -13.55 39.06 -0.13
C ALA A 60 -13.79 37.54 -0.17
N TYR A 61 -14.85 37.10 -0.85
CA TYR A 61 -15.07 35.66 -1.05
C TYR A 61 -14.08 35.00 -2.04
N VAL A 62 -13.34 35.80 -2.85
CA VAL A 62 -12.23 35.33 -3.68
C VAL A 62 -10.98 35.26 -2.83
N ASN A 63 -10.87 34.22 -2.01
CA ASN A 63 -9.75 33.97 -1.12
C ASN A 63 -9.04 32.64 -1.49
N LEU A 64 -7.87 32.38 -0.87
CA LEU A 64 -7.03 31.26 -1.21
C LEU A 64 -7.76 29.92 -1.06
N GLY A 65 -8.55 29.74 0.01
CA GLY A 65 -9.30 28.51 0.25
C GLY A 65 -10.39 28.27 -0.78
N ASN A 66 -11.18 29.31 -1.12
CA ASN A 66 -12.25 29.18 -2.10
C ASN A 66 -11.72 28.97 -3.52
N CYS A 67 -10.61 29.62 -3.90
CA CYS A 67 -9.93 29.35 -5.17
C CYS A 67 -9.40 27.92 -5.24
N THR A 68 -8.82 27.41 -4.14
CA THR A 68 -8.37 26.02 -4.05
C THR A 68 -9.54 25.05 -4.19
N THR A 69 -10.66 25.29 -3.50
CA THR A 69 -11.89 24.49 -3.62
C THR A 69 -12.40 24.46 -5.06
N ALA A 70 -12.47 25.61 -5.73
CA ALA A 70 -12.92 25.70 -7.12
C ALA A 70 -12.07 24.83 -8.06
N VAL A 71 -10.73 24.89 -7.90
CA VAL A 71 -9.80 24.08 -8.69
C VAL A 71 -9.99 22.58 -8.38
N PHE A 72 -10.22 22.21 -7.13
CA PHE A 72 -10.46 20.82 -6.76
C PHE A 72 -11.79 20.29 -7.33
N CYS A 73 -12.81 21.12 -7.42
CA CYS A 73 -14.04 20.75 -8.13
C CYS A 73 -13.79 20.51 -9.63
N VAL A 74 -12.88 21.28 -10.25
CA VAL A 74 -12.46 21.04 -11.65
C VAL A 74 -11.71 19.71 -11.77
N TYR A 75 -10.81 19.39 -10.84
CA TYR A 75 -10.12 18.08 -10.84
C TYR A 75 -11.11 16.90 -10.71
N LEU A 76 -12.12 17.03 -9.85
CA LEU A 76 -13.17 16.03 -9.71
C LEU A 76 -14.02 15.89 -10.98
N LEU A 77 -14.29 17.00 -11.67
CA LEU A 77 -14.98 16.95 -12.96
C LEU A 77 -14.16 16.16 -14.00
N PHE A 78 -12.84 16.37 -14.07
CA PHE A 78 -11.97 15.60 -14.94
C PHE A 78 -11.89 14.12 -14.52
N GLU A 79 -11.87 13.82 -13.22
CA GLU A 79 -11.95 12.47 -12.69
C GLU A 79 -13.25 11.77 -13.13
N LEU A 80 -14.40 12.45 -13.01
CA LEU A 80 -15.70 11.98 -13.48
C LEU A 80 -15.68 11.66 -14.98
N LEU A 81 -15.13 12.57 -15.80
CA LEU A 81 -15.04 12.38 -17.25
C LEU A 81 -14.13 11.21 -17.64
N LEU A 82 -13.01 11.01 -16.96
CA LEU A 82 -12.08 9.92 -17.23
C LEU A 82 -12.62 8.57 -16.82
N LEU A 83 -13.29 8.49 -15.67
CA LEU A 83 -13.85 7.23 -15.13
C LEU A 83 -15.18 6.86 -15.80
N GLY A 84 -15.96 7.83 -16.27
CA GLY A 84 -17.24 7.60 -16.93
C GLY A 84 -18.14 6.63 -16.13
N LYS A 85 -18.49 5.48 -16.72
CA LYS A 85 -19.32 4.45 -16.08
C LYS A 85 -18.68 3.79 -14.84
N ASN A 86 -17.37 3.92 -14.64
CA ASN A 86 -16.66 3.39 -13.49
C ASN A 86 -16.64 4.38 -12.31
N PHE A 87 -17.18 5.58 -12.48
CA PHE A 87 -17.32 6.58 -11.43
C PHE A 87 -18.36 6.12 -10.39
N LYS A 88 -17.97 6.08 -9.13
CA LYS A 88 -18.86 5.67 -8.03
C LYS A 88 -19.46 6.89 -7.36
N PRO A 89 -20.78 6.90 -7.01
CA PRO A 89 -21.42 8.03 -6.33
C PRO A 89 -20.71 8.47 -5.03
N ALA A 90 -20.10 7.52 -4.31
CA ALA A 90 -19.31 7.83 -3.10
C ALA A 90 -18.10 8.74 -3.37
N MET A 91 -17.59 8.80 -4.60
CA MET A 91 -16.52 9.73 -4.98
C MET A 91 -16.97 11.19 -4.93
N LEU A 92 -18.28 11.46 -5.02
CA LEU A 92 -18.83 12.81 -4.81
C LEU A 92 -18.57 13.37 -3.40
N LEU A 93 -18.26 12.51 -2.41
CA LEU A 93 -17.83 12.96 -1.09
C LEU A 93 -16.51 13.75 -1.14
N GLN A 94 -15.73 13.63 -2.20
CA GLN A 94 -14.56 14.49 -2.45
C GLN A 94 -14.95 15.98 -2.55
N ILE A 95 -16.19 16.31 -2.92
CA ILE A 95 -16.71 17.70 -2.89
C ILE A 95 -16.71 18.21 -1.44
N ALA A 96 -17.25 17.40 -0.52
CA ALA A 96 -17.28 17.75 0.90
C ALA A 96 -15.86 17.91 1.47
N VAL A 97 -14.94 17.03 1.08
CA VAL A 97 -13.52 17.13 1.46
C VAL A 97 -12.87 18.40 0.90
N SER A 98 -13.16 18.75 -0.36
CA SER A 98 -12.65 19.95 -1.00
C SER A 98 -13.14 21.22 -0.32
N LEU A 99 -14.44 21.28 0.01
CA LEU A 99 -15.04 22.36 0.77
C LEU A 99 -14.42 22.47 2.17
N LEU A 100 -14.32 21.35 2.88
CA LEU A 100 -13.68 21.31 4.20
C LEU A 100 -12.24 21.81 4.14
N PHE A 101 -11.45 21.31 3.19
CA PHE A 101 -10.05 21.71 3.03
C PHE A 101 -9.93 23.21 2.71
N GLY A 102 -10.76 23.74 1.82
CA GLY A 102 -10.80 25.19 1.52
C GLY A 102 -11.11 26.03 2.74
N GLN A 103 -12.09 25.61 3.58
CA GLN A 103 -12.38 26.31 4.83
C GLN A 103 -11.22 26.19 5.84
N LEU A 104 -10.54 25.04 5.91
CA LEU A 104 -9.35 24.88 6.75
C LEU A 104 -8.19 25.78 6.26
N VAL A 105 -8.03 26.00 4.95
CA VAL A 105 -7.06 26.97 4.40
C VAL A 105 -7.43 28.40 4.81
N ASN A 106 -8.72 28.77 4.75
CA ASN A 106 -9.18 30.07 5.19
C ASN A 106 -8.98 30.26 6.72
N LEU A 107 -9.30 29.24 7.51
CA LEU A 107 -9.05 29.23 8.95
C LEU A 107 -7.54 29.36 9.26
N ALA A 108 -6.70 28.57 8.60
CA ALA A 108 -5.25 28.67 8.76
C ALA A 108 -4.72 30.07 8.38
N THR A 109 -5.28 30.68 7.33
CA THR A 109 -4.93 32.07 6.92
C THR A 109 -5.30 33.05 8.02
N ALA A 110 -6.47 32.94 8.64
CA ALA A 110 -6.90 33.77 9.75
C ALA A 110 -6.05 33.55 11.01
N VAL A 111 -5.82 32.28 11.39
CA VAL A 111 -4.99 31.93 12.56
C VAL A 111 -3.55 32.44 12.40
N LEU A 112 -2.98 32.31 11.21
CA LEU A 112 -1.61 32.76 10.92
C LEU A 112 -1.51 34.26 10.55
N SER A 113 -2.59 35.00 10.62
CA SER A 113 -2.62 36.43 10.24
C SER A 113 -1.69 37.32 11.07
N PHE A 114 -1.38 36.93 12.32
CA PHE A 114 -0.45 37.64 13.21
C PHE A 114 1.01 37.53 12.77
N LEU A 115 1.37 36.59 11.88
CA LEU A 115 2.73 36.49 11.38
C LEU A 115 3.05 37.62 10.40
N PRO A 116 4.26 38.24 10.50
CA PRO A 116 4.65 39.30 9.59
C PRO A 116 4.77 38.79 8.14
N THR A 117 4.52 39.64 7.18
CA THR A 117 4.83 39.39 5.78
C THR A 117 6.35 39.38 5.58
N PRO A 118 6.92 38.33 4.95
CA PRO A 118 8.37 38.22 4.81
C PRO A 118 8.90 39.27 3.83
N GLY A 119 9.63 40.24 4.35
CA GLY A 119 10.20 41.35 3.56
C GLY A 119 11.56 41.03 2.93
N SER A 120 12.23 39.94 3.36
CA SER A 120 13.54 39.52 2.85
C SER A 120 13.52 38.10 2.33
N TYR A 121 14.40 37.81 1.35
CA TYR A 121 14.49 36.45 0.77
C TYR A 121 14.80 35.36 1.80
N PRO A 122 15.71 35.53 2.78
CA PRO A 122 15.91 34.51 3.83
C PRO A 122 14.65 34.23 4.65
N MET A 123 13.84 35.25 4.95
CA MET A 123 12.57 35.05 5.66
C MET A 123 11.51 34.35 4.80
N GLN A 124 11.47 34.67 3.51
CA GLN A 124 10.64 33.93 2.54
C GLN A 124 11.03 32.45 2.48
N MET A 125 12.34 32.16 2.42
CA MET A 125 12.86 30.78 2.42
C MET A 125 12.56 30.06 3.74
N LEU A 126 12.65 30.74 4.89
CA LEU A 126 12.28 30.18 6.18
C LEU A 126 10.80 29.74 6.20
N TYR A 127 9.89 30.59 5.71
CA TYR A 127 8.45 30.25 5.61
C TYR A 127 8.23 29.04 4.71
N LEU A 128 8.92 28.99 3.57
CA LEU A 128 8.87 27.85 2.66
C LEU A 128 9.38 26.57 3.34
N LEU A 129 10.51 26.62 4.05
CA LEU A 129 11.07 25.48 4.75
C LEU A 129 10.18 24.97 5.90
N ILE A 130 9.45 25.85 6.58
CA ILE A 130 8.43 25.47 7.58
C ILE A 130 7.23 24.81 6.89
N SER A 131 6.85 25.25 5.69
CA SER A 131 5.71 24.66 4.96
C SER A 131 5.92 23.21 4.60
N VAL A 132 7.14 22.81 4.24
CA VAL A 132 7.47 21.45 3.77
C VAL A 132 7.12 20.36 4.80
N PRO A 133 7.61 20.39 6.05
CA PRO A 133 7.27 19.38 7.05
C PRO A 133 5.78 19.42 7.45
N LEU A 134 5.16 20.60 7.46
CA LEU A 134 3.72 20.71 7.73
C LEU A 134 2.88 20.02 6.67
N VAL A 135 3.18 20.24 5.38
CA VAL A 135 2.51 19.53 4.29
C VAL A 135 2.78 18.04 4.35
N ALA A 136 4.05 17.63 4.53
CA ALA A 136 4.42 16.22 4.57
C ALA A 136 3.74 15.46 5.74
N ALA A 137 3.74 16.06 6.94
CA ALA A 137 3.06 15.49 8.11
C ALA A 137 1.53 15.49 7.90
N GLY A 138 0.98 16.56 7.34
CA GLY A 138 -0.43 16.65 6.98
C GLY A 138 -0.85 15.54 6.04
N VAL A 139 -0.10 15.35 4.94
CA VAL A 139 -0.34 14.26 3.98
C VAL A 139 -0.28 12.88 4.65
N MET A 140 0.71 12.63 5.51
CA MET A 140 0.82 11.37 6.25
C MET A 140 -0.40 11.13 7.14
N LEU A 141 -0.83 12.15 7.89
CA LEU A 141 -1.96 12.04 8.81
C LEU A 141 -3.29 11.85 8.07
N TYR A 142 -3.55 12.60 6.98
CA TYR A 142 -4.82 12.50 6.28
C TYR A 142 -4.94 11.20 5.46
N LEU A 143 -3.82 10.66 4.94
CA LEU A 143 -3.83 9.40 4.20
C LEU A 143 -3.97 8.17 5.10
N THR A 144 -3.43 8.21 6.33
CA THR A 144 -3.39 7.04 7.23
C THR A 144 -4.77 6.49 7.60
N PRO A 145 -5.80 7.30 7.95
CA PRO A 145 -7.13 6.81 8.27
C PRO A 145 -7.86 6.18 7.08
N ASN A 146 -7.37 6.43 5.85
CA ASN A 146 -7.92 5.88 4.62
C ASN A 146 -9.43 6.14 4.50
N LEU A 147 -9.83 7.42 4.62
CA LEU A 147 -11.22 7.85 4.44
C LEU A 147 -11.46 8.25 2.97
N PHE A 148 -11.34 9.49 2.63
CA PHE A 148 -11.59 10.00 1.27
C PHE A 148 -10.34 10.70 0.72
N PRO A 149 -9.88 10.40 -0.53
CA PRO A 149 -8.78 11.15 -1.15
C PRO A 149 -9.24 12.56 -1.51
N MET A 150 -8.27 13.46 -1.63
CA MET A 150 -8.53 14.74 -2.26
C MET A 150 -8.62 14.58 -3.78
N PRO A 151 -9.34 15.49 -4.49
CA PRO A 151 -9.54 15.36 -5.94
C PRO A 151 -8.25 15.30 -6.78
N GLY A 152 -7.15 15.89 -6.31
CA GLY A 152 -5.85 15.79 -6.99
C GLY A 152 -5.25 14.39 -6.97
N GLU A 153 -5.43 13.66 -5.86
CA GLU A 153 -5.05 12.25 -5.75
C GLU A 153 -6.02 11.37 -6.53
N GLY A 154 -7.33 11.62 -6.42
CA GLY A 154 -8.36 10.87 -7.16
C GLY A 154 -8.14 10.95 -8.67
N LEU A 155 -7.93 12.15 -9.20
CA LEU A 155 -7.64 12.35 -10.62
C LEU A 155 -6.33 11.66 -11.06
N SER A 156 -5.29 11.70 -10.23
CA SER A 156 -4.02 11.00 -10.53
C SER A 156 -4.22 9.49 -10.63
N ILE A 157 -5.08 8.92 -9.78
CA ILE A 157 -5.46 7.49 -9.82
C ILE A 157 -6.25 7.18 -11.09
N ALA A 158 -7.23 8.02 -11.44
CA ALA A 158 -8.04 7.84 -12.64
C ALA A 158 -7.19 7.89 -13.92
N VAL A 159 -6.19 8.80 -13.98
CA VAL A 159 -5.21 8.87 -15.08
C VAL A 159 -4.36 7.60 -15.13
N ALA A 160 -3.87 7.11 -13.98
CA ALA A 160 -3.07 5.89 -13.90
C ALA A 160 -3.84 4.67 -14.42
N ASP A 161 -5.10 4.51 -14.01
CA ASP A 161 -5.98 3.43 -14.45
C ASP A 161 -6.25 3.49 -15.97
N ARG A 162 -6.50 4.69 -16.51
CA ARG A 162 -6.86 4.87 -17.92
C ARG A 162 -5.67 4.71 -18.86
N ALA A 163 -4.50 5.21 -18.45
CA ALA A 163 -3.27 5.15 -19.23
C ALA A 163 -2.45 3.88 -18.99
N HIS A 164 -2.86 3.00 -18.07
CA HIS A 164 -2.11 1.80 -17.66
C HIS A 164 -0.67 2.07 -17.19
N ILE A 165 -0.46 3.22 -16.55
CA ILE A 165 0.85 3.64 -16.02
C ILE A 165 0.85 3.62 -14.50
N SER A 166 2.03 3.84 -13.89
CA SER A 166 2.19 3.91 -12.44
C SER A 166 1.47 5.13 -11.83
N VAL A 167 0.81 4.96 -10.65
CA VAL A 167 0.19 6.09 -9.95
C VAL A 167 1.24 7.15 -9.62
N GLY A 168 2.48 6.73 -9.28
CA GLY A 168 3.60 7.66 -9.09
C GLY A 168 3.91 8.45 -10.37
N THR A 169 3.95 7.76 -11.53
CA THR A 169 4.15 8.40 -12.83
C THR A 169 2.96 9.32 -13.18
N ALA A 170 1.73 8.83 -13.00
CA ALA A 170 0.52 9.63 -13.23
C ALA A 170 0.47 10.88 -12.34
N LYS A 171 0.85 10.73 -11.05
CA LYS A 171 0.95 11.86 -10.12
C LYS A 171 2.00 12.87 -10.56
N THR A 172 3.17 12.42 -11.01
CA THR A 172 4.22 13.32 -11.54
C THR A 172 3.74 14.06 -12.79
N ILE A 173 3.10 13.35 -13.74
CA ILE A 173 2.52 13.97 -14.94
C ILE A 173 1.46 14.99 -14.56
N PHE A 174 0.55 14.64 -13.66
CA PHE A 174 -0.49 15.55 -13.16
C PHE A 174 0.11 16.79 -12.51
N ASP A 175 1.05 16.64 -11.59
CA ASP A 175 1.69 17.75 -10.89
C ASP A 175 2.45 18.66 -11.86
N CYS A 176 3.19 18.11 -12.81
CA CYS A 176 3.86 18.87 -13.87
C CYS A 176 2.86 19.62 -14.76
N SER A 177 1.75 18.99 -15.13
CA SER A 177 0.70 19.62 -15.95
C SER A 177 0.04 20.79 -15.22
N VAL A 178 -0.26 20.64 -13.93
CA VAL A 178 -0.85 21.69 -13.11
C VAL A 178 0.12 22.87 -12.94
N VAL A 179 1.40 22.58 -12.69
CA VAL A 179 2.44 23.64 -12.59
C VAL A 179 2.61 24.36 -13.92
N LEU A 180 2.68 23.62 -15.03
CA LEU A 180 2.78 24.20 -16.37
C LEU A 180 1.58 25.13 -16.68
N LEU A 181 0.37 24.67 -16.40
CA LEU A 181 -0.85 25.46 -16.57
C LEU A 181 -0.81 26.73 -15.70
N SER A 182 -0.36 26.60 -14.45
CA SER A 182 -0.22 27.72 -13.51
C SER A 182 0.79 28.75 -14.02
N VAL A 183 1.93 28.30 -14.58
CA VAL A 183 2.95 29.16 -15.20
C VAL A 183 2.36 29.89 -16.40
N ILE A 184 1.68 29.18 -17.31
CA ILE A 184 1.04 29.78 -18.49
C ILE A 184 0.06 30.88 -18.10
N ILE A 185 -0.86 30.60 -17.17
CA ILE A 185 -1.86 31.56 -16.70
C ILE A 185 -1.19 32.78 -16.04
N SER A 186 -0.17 32.53 -15.20
CA SER A 186 0.58 33.61 -14.55
C SER A 186 1.29 34.52 -15.56
N LEU A 187 1.94 33.97 -16.59
CA LEU A 187 2.62 34.72 -17.64
C LEU A 187 1.63 35.51 -18.53
N LEU A 188 0.50 34.91 -18.88
CA LEU A 188 -0.53 35.54 -19.69
C LEU A 188 -1.15 36.76 -18.98
N TYR A 189 -1.42 36.65 -17.68
CA TYR A 189 -2.09 37.70 -16.93
C TYR A 189 -1.09 38.76 -16.37
N PHE A 190 -0.05 38.32 -15.68
CA PHE A 190 0.89 39.19 -14.99
C PHE A 190 2.11 39.61 -15.80
N ARG A 191 2.36 38.93 -16.94
CA ARG A 191 3.61 39.03 -17.75
C ARG A 191 4.90 38.72 -16.94
N LYS A 192 4.74 38.08 -15.78
CA LYS A 192 5.80 37.64 -14.87
C LYS A 192 5.31 36.45 -14.06
N LEU A 193 6.23 35.70 -13.44
CA LEU A 193 5.87 34.58 -12.59
C LEU A 193 5.35 35.07 -11.23
N VAL A 194 4.06 34.88 -10.95
CA VAL A 194 3.38 35.18 -9.70
C VAL A 194 2.67 33.93 -9.20
N GLY A 195 2.87 33.59 -7.94
CA GLY A 195 2.25 32.41 -7.32
C GLY A 195 2.91 31.07 -7.63
N VAL A 196 3.77 31.01 -8.64
CA VAL A 196 4.60 29.84 -9.00
C VAL A 196 6.03 30.31 -9.23
N ARG A 197 6.98 29.85 -8.41
CA ARG A 197 8.38 30.20 -8.47
C ARG A 197 9.25 29.01 -8.03
N GLU A 198 10.51 29.27 -7.70
CA GLU A 198 11.48 28.28 -7.21
C GLU A 198 10.97 27.44 -6.04
N GLY A 199 10.15 28.01 -5.16
CA GLY A 199 9.55 27.30 -4.03
C GLY A 199 8.60 26.17 -4.45
N THR A 200 7.95 26.28 -5.61
CA THR A 200 7.11 25.20 -6.13
C THR A 200 7.94 23.95 -6.47
N VAL A 201 9.14 24.16 -7.05
CA VAL A 201 10.08 23.07 -7.36
C VAL A 201 10.64 22.45 -6.05
N ILE A 202 11.01 23.33 -5.10
CA ILE A 202 11.51 22.90 -3.78
C ILE A 202 10.44 22.07 -3.06
N CYS A 203 9.19 22.51 -3.02
CA CYS A 203 8.08 21.74 -2.43
C CYS A 203 7.87 20.41 -3.13
N ALA A 204 7.89 20.35 -4.46
CA ALA A 204 7.71 19.14 -5.23
C ALA A 204 8.74 18.05 -4.87
N LEU A 205 9.98 18.45 -4.64
CA LEU A 205 11.09 17.55 -4.30
C LEU A 205 11.12 17.21 -2.80
N LEU A 206 11.06 18.23 -1.93
CA LEU A 206 11.29 18.06 -0.50
C LEU A 206 10.10 17.47 0.24
N VAL A 207 8.85 17.78 -0.13
CA VAL A 207 7.66 17.22 0.55
C VAL A 207 7.66 15.69 0.45
N GLY A 208 7.96 15.13 -0.73
CA GLY A 208 8.06 13.68 -0.91
C GLY A 208 9.21 13.04 -0.13
N PHE A 209 10.36 13.72 -0.02
CA PHE A 209 11.50 13.28 0.77
C PHE A 209 11.17 13.28 2.28
N VAL A 210 10.64 14.40 2.80
CA VAL A 210 10.27 14.53 4.22
C VAL A 210 9.15 13.57 4.58
N PHE A 211 8.17 13.36 3.68
CA PHE A 211 7.13 12.34 3.87
C PHE A 211 7.73 10.95 4.11
N LYS A 212 8.68 10.50 3.28
CA LYS A 212 9.37 9.21 3.45
C LYS A 212 10.14 9.14 4.78
N LEU A 213 10.74 10.25 5.20
CA LEU A 213 11.47 10.33 6.46
C LEU A 213 10.52 10.20 7.66
N LEU A 214 9.36 10.88 7.63
CA LEU A 214 8.33 10.81 8.66
C LEU A 214 7.63 9.45 8.69
N GLN A 215 7.45 8.82 7.54
CA GLN A 215 6.77 7.53 7.43
C GLN A 215 7.44 6.45 8.29
N LYS A 216 8.78 6.36 8.26
CA LYS A 216 9.53 5.32 8.99
C LYS A 216 9.20 5.25 10.50
N PRO A 217 9.32 6.34 11.30
CA PRO A 217 9.06 6.29 12.74
C PRO A 217 7.56 6.36 13.10
N PHE A 218 6.75 7.11 12.33
CA PHE A 218 5.39 7.46 12.75
C PHE A 218 4.30 6.58 12.15
N GLN A 219 4.53 5.87 11.05
CA GLN A 219 3.51 5.07 10.39
C GLN A 219 2.96 3.96 11.28
N LYS A 220 3.84 3.15 11.92
CA LYS A 220 3.40 2.05 12.79
C LYS A 220 2.56 2.51 13.99
N PRO A 221 3.00 3.49 14.81
CA PRO A 221 2.20 3.97 15.94
C PRO A 221 0.88 4.62 15.48
N LEU A 222 0.90 5.33 14.35
CA LEU A 222 -0.28 5.98 13.81
C LEU A 222 -1.30 4.95 13.29
N LEU A 223 -0.86 3.89 12.58
CA LEU A 223 -1.71 2.78 12.15
C LEU A 223 -2.33 2.05 13.33
N ARG A 224 -1.57 1.83 14.43
CA ARG A 224 -2.09 1.25 15.68
C ARG A 224 -3.15 2.16 16.31
N PHE A 225 -2.93 3.48 16.30
CA PHE A 225 -3.89 4.44 16.88
C PHE A 225 -5.22 4.45 16.13
N VAL A 226 -5.21 4.39 14.79
CA VAL A 226 -6.42 4.32 13.95
C VAL A 226 -6.92 2.87 13.74
N GLU A 227 -6.31 1.88 14.40
CA GLU A 227 -6.68 0.45 14.41
C GLU A 227 -6.84 -0.18 13.00
N ARG A 228 -6.06 0.28 12.02
CA ARG A 228 -6.13 -0.26 10.66
C ARG A 228 -5.67 -1.72 10.58
N GLU A 229 -4.60 -2.08 11.35
CA GLU A 229 -4.13 -3.48 11.44
C GLU A 229 -5.13 -4.42 12.11
N SER A 230 -6.03 -3.88 12.97
CA SER A 230 -6.94 -4.71 13.75
C SER A 230 -8.09 -5.31 12.94
N LYS A 231 -8.45 -4.76 11.77
CA LYS A 231 -9.56 -5.30 10.94
C LYS A 231 -9.20 -6.63 10.29
N VAL A 232 -8.01 -6.70 9.65
CA VAL A 232 -7.53 -7.96 9.05
C VAL A 232 -7.27 -8.99 10.14
N ASN A 233 -6.62 -8.59 11.24
CA ASN A 233 -6.35 -9.50 12.37
C ASN A 233 -7.64 -9.98 13.05
N ARG A 234 -8.66 -9.11 13.25
CA ARG A 234 -9.98 -9.54 13.77
C ARG A 234 -10.71 -10.46 12.81
N ALA A 235 -10.65 -10.19 11.50
CA ALA A 235 -11.25 -11.06 10.50
C ALA A 235 -10.53 -12.43 10.44
N LEU A 236 -9.20 -12.44 10.60
CA LEU A 236 -8.41 -13.66 10.71
C LEU A 236 -8.72 -14.42 12.02
N GLU A 237 -8.83 -13.72 13.15
CA GLU A 237 -9.24 -14.31 14.43
C GLU A 237 -10.67 -14.87 14.37
N ALA A 238 -11.62 -14.13 13.80
CA ALA A 238 -13.00 -14.58 13.63
C ALA A 238 -13.08 -15.81 12.69
N ALA A 239 -12.31 -15.80 11.60
CA ALA A 239 -12.21 -16.93 10.69
C ALA A 239 -11.52 -18.15 11.32
N SER A 240 -10.67 -17.95 12.34
CA SER A 240 -9.99 -19.05 13.05
C SER A 240 -10.80 -19.65 14.21
N GLN A 241 -11.71 -18.88 14.81
CA GLN A 241 -12.53 -19.35 15.96
C GLN A 241 -13.51 -20.48 15.62
N GLY A 242 -13.85 -20.64 14.34
CA GLY A 242 -14.76 -21.74 13.90
C GLY A 242 -14.08 -23.11 13.74
N TYR A 243 -12.77 -23.25 13.98
CA TYR A 243 -12.00 -24.44 13.59
C TYR A 243 -11.13 -25.04 14.69
N LEU A 244 -11.41 -24.73 15.94
CA LEU A 244 -10.65 -25.25 17.10
C LEU A 244 -11.13 -26.62 17.62
N THR A 245 -11.74 -27.46 16.80
CA THR A 245 -12.11 -28.81 17.21
C THR A 245 -11.54 -29.85 16.28
N ASP A 246 -10.55 -30.50 16.69
CA ASP A 246 -10.20 -31.91 16.73
C ASP A 246 -8.69 -32.14 16.59
N ILE A 247 -8.09 -32.53 17.69
CA ILE A 247 -6.68 -32.93 17.74
C ILE A 247 -6.69 -34.46 17.78
N THR A 248 -6.71 -35.12 16.61
CA THR A 248 -6.38 -36.54 16.54
C THR A 248 -4.87 -36.70 16.63
N GLY A 249 -4.40 -37.40 17.66
CA GLY A 249 -3.02 -37.49 18.12
C GLY A 249 -2.00 -38.18 17.20
N LYS A 250 -2.01 -37.95 15.87
CA LYS A 250 -0.96 -38.41 14.96
C LYS A 250 0.07 -37.30 14.76
N PRO A 251 1.37 -37.62 14.74
CA PRO A 251 2.40 -36.62 14.40
C PRO A 251 2.21 -36.20 12.96
N LYS A 252 1.83 -34.92 12.78
CA LYS A 252 1.66 -34.32 11.47
C LYS A 252 2.77 -33.33 11.20
N ILE A 253 3.08 -33.11 9.94
CA ILE A 253 3.98 -32.07 9.48
C ILE A 253 3.32 -31.20 8.41
N ILE A 254 3.40 -29.91 8.57
CA ILE A 254 2.99 -28.92 7.57
C ILE A 254 4.24 -28.23 7.05
N ILE A 255 4.48 -28.31 5.76
CA ILE A 255 5.66 -27.71 5.13
C ILE A 255 5.20 -26.50 4.35
N THR A 256 5.63 -25.29 4.72
CA THR A 256 5.35 -24.09 3.94
C THR A 256 6.58 -23.70 3.13
N ILE A 257 6.38 -23.39 1.84
CA ILE A 257 7.46 -23.04 0.92
C ILE A 257 7.25 -21.63 0.35
N GLY A 258 8.04 -20.65 0.85
CA GLY A 258 8.27 -19.38 0.20
C GLY A 258 9.34 -19.53 -0.90
N ARG A 259 9.26 -18.75 -1.98
CA ARG A 259 10.21 -18.92 -3.10
C ARG A 259 10.37 -17.64 -3.93
N GLU A 260 11.56 -17.43 -4.44
CA GLU A 260 11.82 -16.48 -5.51
C GLU A 260 11.29 -16.99 -6.86
N PHE A 261 10.95 -16.07 -7.78
CA PHE A 261 10.49 -16.46 -9.12
C PHE A 261 11.67 -17.02 -9.95
N GLY A 262 11.44 -18.14 -10.63
CA GLY A 262 12.46 -18.84 -11.38
C GLY A 262 13.43 -19.68 -10.55
N SER A 263 13.26 -19.77 -9.21
CA SER A 263 14.11 -20.61 -8.35
C SER A 263 13.78 -22.12 -8.43
N GLY A 264 12.75 -22.55 -9.17
CA GLY A 264 12.32 -23.95 -9.19
C GLY A 264 11.54 -24.38 -7.94
N GLY A 265 11.17 -23.44 -7.06
CA GLY A 265 10.49 -23.77 -5.82
C GLY A 265 9.11 -24.41 -5.99
N HIS A 266 8.46 -24.26 -7.15
CA HIS A 266 7.20 -24.96 -7.47
C HIS A 266 7.47 -26.46 -7.73
N GLU A 267 8.41 -26.77 -8.60
CA GLU A 267 8.83 -28.15 -8.90
C GLU A 267 9.34 -28.87 -7.64
N ILE A 268 10.15 -28.18 -6.83
CA ILE A 268 10.63 -28.70 -5.54
C ILE A 268 9.46 -29.03 -4.60
N ALA A 269 8.43 -28.19 -4.53
CA ALA A 269 7.27 -28.40 -3.67
C ALA A 269 6.45 -29.63 -4.11
N GLU A 270 6.21 -29.78 -5.42
CA GLU A 270 5.49 -30.93 -5.98
C GLU A 270 6.26 -32.24 -5.78
N MET A 271 7.54 -32.25 -6.13
CA MET A 271 8.40 -33.42 -5.97
C MET A 271 8.58 -33.81 -4.49
N LEU A 272 8.70 -32.82 -3.60
CA LEU A 272 8.75 -33.05 -2.15
C LEU A 272 7.48 -33.73 -1.64
N ALA A 273 6.32 -33.22 -2.07
CA ALA A 273 5.02 -33.80 -1.70
C ALA A 273 4.85 -35.21 -2.22
N GLU A 274 5.23 -35.48 -3.46
CA GLU A 274 5.19 -36.82 -4.07
C GLU A 274 6.07 -37.80 -3.30
N ARG A 275 7.33 -37.42 -3.00
CA ARG A 275 8.25 -38.32 -2.27
C ARG A 275 7.86 -38.58 -0.83
N LEU A 276 7.16 -37.64 -0.20
CA LEU A 276 6.64 -37.80 1.16
C LEU A 276 5.25 -38.46 1.18
N GLY A 277 4.60 -38.67 0.02
CA GLY A 277 3.25 -39.20 -0.08
C GLY A 277 2.19 -38.27 0.56
N ILE A 278 2.37 -36.94 0.49
CA ILE A 278 1.48 -35.95 1.09
C ILE A 278 0.95 -34.97 0.03
N THR A 279 -0.13 -34.28 0.34
CA THR A 279 -0.77 -33.35 -0.61
C THR A 279 0.02 -32.04 -0.72
N CYS A 280 0.20 -31.54 -1.96
CA CYS A 280 0.71 -30.19 -2.23
C CYS A 280 -0.46 -29.25 -2.54
N PHE A 281 -0.58 -28.19 -1.76
CA PHE A 281 -1.58 -27.11 -1.95
C PHE A 281 -0.93 -25.87 -2.55
N ASP A 282 -1.36 -25.49 -3.75
CA ASP A 282 -1.03 -24.24 -4.41
C ASP A 282 -2.30 -23.52 -4.89
N THR A 283 -2.73 -23.74 -6.12
CA THR A 283 -3.94 -23.13 -6.71
C THR A 283 -5.24 -23.63 -6.10
N GLN A 284 -5.24 -24.78 -5.45
CA GLN A 284 -6.39 -25.34 -4.73
C GLN A 284 -6.86 -24.40 -3.60
N ILE A 285 -5.93 -23.69 -2.95
CA ILE A 285 -6.27 -22.69 -1.90
C ILE A 285 -7.14 -21.59 -2.47
N ASP A 286 -6.85 -21.11 -3.69
CA ASP A 286 -7.63 -20.08 -4.36
C ASP A 286 -9.05 -20.55 -4.66
N ARG A 287 -9.21 -21.78 -5.12
CA ARG A 287 -10.52 -22.38 -5.41
C ARG A 287 -11.35 -22.58 -4.13
N LEU A 288 -10.73 -23.10 -3.08
CA LEU A 288 -11.40 -23.29 -1.79
C LEU A 288 -11.80 -21.95 -1.17
N ALA A 289 -10.92 -20.94 -1.24
CA ALA A 289 -11.22 -19.58 -0.76
C ALA A 289 -12.40 -18.96 -1.54
N ALA A 290 -12.40 -19.09 -2.87
CA ALA A 290 -13.48 -18.64 -3.72
C ALA A 290 -14.82 -19.29 -3.34
N GLN A 291 -14.83 -20.62 -3.18
CA GLN A 291 -16.03 -21.39 -2.85
C GLN A 291 -16.58 -21.07 -1.47
N GLN A 292 -15.73 -21.06 -0.44
CA GLN A 292 -16.16 -20.87 0.96
C GLN A 292 -16.64 -19.45 1.27
N PHE A 293 -16.04 -18.45 0.61
CA PHE A 293 -16.32 -17.04 0.90
C PHE A 293 -17.23 -16.39 -0.15
N GLY A 294 -17.75 -17.16 -1.13
CA GLY A 294 -18.62 -16.65 -2.18
C GLY A 294 -17.95 -15.58 -3.05
N ILE A 295 -16.62 -15.68 -3.23
CA ILE A 295 -15.84 -14.77 -4.07
C ILE A 295 -15.73 -15.39 -5.46
N PRO A 296 -16.02 -14.67 -6.57
CA PRO A 296 -15.79 -15.21 -7.89
C PRO A 296 -14.34 -15.67 -8.09
N LEU A 297 -14.15 -16.93 -8.54
CA LEU A 297 -12.80 -17.48 -8.74
C LEU A 297 -11.94 -16.59 -9.64
N ALA A 298 -12.55 -16.03 -10.69
CA ALA A 298 -11.87 -15.09 -11.59
C ALA A 298 -11.30 -13.85 -10.86
N ASP A 299 -11.94 -13.40 -9.78
CA ASP A 299 -11.43 -12.28 -8.98
C ASP A 299 -10.28 -12.71 -8.09
N VAL A 300 -10.36 -13.90 -7.48
CA VAL A 300 -9.25 -14.49 -6.71
C VAL A 300 -8.04 -14.69 -7.61
N GLU A 301 -8.23 -15.32 -8.77
CA GLU A 301 -7.13 -15.54 -9.74
C GLU A 301 -6.57 -14.22 -10.28
N ARG A 302 -7.43 -13.23 -10.54
CA ARG A 302 -6.99 -11.91 -11.01
C ARG A 302 -6.12 -11.22 -9.97
N VAL A 303 -6.50 -11.27 -8.71
CA VAL A 303 -5.72 -10.72 -7.62
C VAL A 303 -4.41 -11.50 -7.47
N THR A 304 -4.46 -12.83 -7.43
CA THR A 304 -3.28 -13.69 -7.34
C THR A 304 -2.33 -13.50 -8.53
N LYS A 305 -2.84 -13.37 -9.75
CA LYS A 305 -2.02 -13.07 -10.96
C LYS A 305 -1.45 -11.64 -10.94
N ARG A 306 -2.20 -10.67 -10.44
CA ARG A 306 -1.72 -9.29 -10.26
C ARG A 306 -0.65 -9.20 -9.18
N MET A 307 -0.75 -9.96 -8.10
CA MET A 307 0.29 -10.10 -7.09
C MET A 307 1.63 -10.52 -7.67
N ASN A 308 1.61 -11.21 -8.81
CA ASN A 308 2.81 -11.63 -9.55
C ASN A 308 3.28 -10.61 -10.61
N ARG A 309 2.56 -9.51 -10.87
CA ARG A 309 2.86 -8.61 -12.01
C ARG A 309 2.86 -7.11 -11.69
N SER A 310 2.46 -6.61 -10.52
CA SER A 310 2.17 -5.17 -10.38
C SER A 310 2.72 -4.49 -9.13
N THR A 311 3.38 -3.38 -9.36
CA THR A 311 3.84 -2.35 -8.40
C THR A 311 2.69 -1.45 -7.87
N PHE A 312 1.42 -1.72 -8.19
CA PHE A 312 0.30 -0.78 -8.22
C PHE A 312 -0.73 -0.90 -7.08
N TYR A 313 -0.46 -1.74 -6.08
CA TYR A 313 -1.48 -2.13 -5.10
C TYR A 313 -1.90 -1.06 -4.09
N ASP A 314 -1.02 -0.12 -3.74
CA ASP A 314 -1.25 0.74 -2.57
C ASP A 314 -2.37 1.79 -2.73
N PHE A 315 -2.65 2.27 -3.93
CA PHE A 315 -3.60 3.37 -4.15
C PHE A 315 -5.01 2.92 -4.57
N ARG A 316 -5.14 1.84 -5.30
CA ARG A 316 -6.45 1.32 -5.73
C ARG A 316 -7.23 0.71 -4.56
N ASP A 317 -6.53 0.05 -3.65
CA ASP A 317 -7.10 -0.47 -2.41
C ASP A 317 -7.50 0.66 -1.47
N MET A 318 -6.79 1.77 -1.52
CA MET A 318 -7.14 2.99 -0.80
C MET A 318 -8.47 3.57 -1.30
N ALA A 319 -8.72 3.57 -2.61
CA ALA A 319 -9.98 4.02 -3.19
C ALA A 319 -11.16 3.06 -2.88
N TYR A 320 -10.89 1.75 -2.75
CA TYR A 320 -11.93 0.75 -2.46
C TYR A 320 -12.30 0.68 -0.98
N ALA A 321 -11.34 0.91 -0.08
CA ALA A 321 -11.59 1.01 1.36
C ALA A 321 -12.45 2.23 1.75
N MET A 322 -12.64 3.17 0.80
CA MET A 322 -13.43 4.39 1.01
C MET A 322 -14.93 4.20 0.96
N THR A 323 -15.43 3.12 0.41
CA THR A 323 -16.85 2.98 0.11
C THR A 323 -17.58 1.99 1.03
N ASN A 324 -16.86 1.23 1.86
CA ASN A 324 -17.47 0.25 2.75
C ASN A 324 -16.64 0.05 4.02
N ASP A 325 -17.31 -0.19 5.13
CA ASP A 325 -16.74 -0.68 6.39
C ASP A 325 -16.19 -2.13 6.26
N ALA A 326 -16.27 -2.71 5.05
CA ALA A 326 -15.80 -4.02 4.68
C ALA A 326 -14.32 -3.98 4.26
N LEU A 327 -13.65 -5.13 4.40
CA LEU A 327 -12.31 -5.37 3.86
C LEU A 327 -12.28 -5.11 2.35
N SER A 328 -11.16 -4.58 1.83
CA SER A 328 -10.95 -4.48 0.38
C SER A 328 -11.05 -5.86 -0.28
N PRO A 329 -11.34 -5.96 -1.59
CA PRO A 329 -11.37 -7.26 -2.27
C PRO A 329 -10.11 -8.09 -2.05
N GLU A 330 -8.96 -7.46 -2.06
CA GLU A 330 -7.66 -8.08 -1.81
C GLU A 330 -7.50 -8.53 -0.36
N GLU A 331 -7.92 -7.72 0.60
CA GLU A 331 -7.93 -8.09 2.03
C GLU A 331 -8.92 -9.25 2.28
N ARG A 332 -10.08 -9.23 1.63
CA ARG A 332 -11.03 -10.35 1.70
C ARG A 332 -10.43 -11.65 1.16
N ILE A 333 -9.70 -11.57 0.05
CA ILE A 333 -9.03 -12.72 -0.55
C ILE A 333 -7.92 -13.22 0.37
N PHE A 334 -7.10 -12.33 0.93
CA PHE A 334 -6.06 -12.72 1.90
C PHE A 334 -6.65 -13.40 3.15
N VAL A 335 -7.75 -12.86 3.70
CA VAL A 335 -8.47 -13.47 4.85
C VAL A 335 -9.03 -14.82 4.47
N ALA A 336 -9.65 -14.95 3.29
CA ALA A 336 -10.21 -16.20 2.79
C ALA A 336 -9.12 -17.27 2.59
N GLN A 337 -8.01 -16.93 1.93
CA GLN A 337 -6.87 -17.84 1.75
C GLN A 337 -6.26 -18.23 3.10
N SER A 338 -6.10 -17.29 4.02
CA SER A 338 -5.56 -17.55 5.37
C SER A 338 -6.46 -18.47 6.18
N SER A 339 -7.80 -18.34 6.06
CA SER A 339 -8.76 -19.22 6.68
C SER A 339 -8.65 -20.64 6.13
N VAL A 340 -8.58 -20.81 4.81
CA VAL A 340 -8.38 -22.10 4.14
C VAL A 340 -7.05 -22.74 4.58
N ILE A 341 -5.95 -21.98 4.65
CA ILE A 341 -4.65 -22.47 5.11
C ILE A 341 -4.75 -23.01 6.55
N ARG A 342 -5.43 -22.28 7.45
CA ARG A 342 -5.65 -22.75 8.83
C ARG A 342 -6.53 -24.00 8.90
N GLN A 343 -7.54 -24.12 8.03
CA GLN A 343 -8.37 -25.32 7.93
C GLN A 343 -7.58 -26.54 7.47
N ILE A 344 -6.75 -26.37 6.42
CA ILE A 344 -5.84 -27.41 5.94
C ILE A 344 -4.89 -27.81 7.08
N ALA A 345 -4.34 -26.84 7.80
CA ALA A 345 -3.51 -27.12 8.96
C ALA A 345 -4.27 -27.86 10.07
N ALA A 346 -5.54 -27.57 10.28
CA ALA A 346 -6.37 -28.21 11.31
C ALA A 346 -6.89 -29.61 10.92
N SER A 347 -6.87 -29.98 9.63
CA SER A 347 -7.39 -31.30 9.14
C SER A 347 -6.68 -32.53 9.72
N GLY A 348 -5.53 -32.35 10.36
CA GLY A 348 -4.74 -33.46 10.91
C GLY A 348 -3.82 -34.15 9.89
N GLU A 349 -3.90 -33.83 8.62
CA GLU A 349 -3.07 -34.40 7.56
C GLU A 349 -1.78 -33.64 7.35
N SER A 350 -0.71 -34.36 7.00
CA SER A 350 0.54 -33.72 6.57
C SER A 350 0.40 -33.18 5.16
N CYS A 351 0.98 -31.98 4.92
CA CYS A 351 0.87 -31.35 3.60
C CYS A 351 2.03 -30.39 3.31
N VAL A 352 2.18 -30.05 2.03
CA VAL A 352 3.02 -28.94 1.54
C VAL A 352 2.10 -27.79 1.14
N ILE A 353 2.40 -26.57 1.56
CA ILE A 353 1.66 -25.36 1.18
C ILE A 353 2.61 -24.39 0.50
N LEU A 354 2.29 -24.00 -0.73
CA LEU A 354 3.16 -23.17 -1.57
C LEU A 354 2.71 -21.71 -1.58
N GLY A 355 3.47 -20.83 -0.93
CA GLY A 355 3.27 -19.38 -0.95
C GLY A 355 2.09 -18.87 -0.10
N ARG A 356 1.40 -17.83 -0.57
CA ARG A 356 0.20 -17.20 0.04
C ARG A 356 0.39 -16.78 1.50
N CYS A 357 1.62 -16.39 1.86
CA CYS A 357 1.99 -16.05 3.23
C CYS A 357 1.72 -17.18 4.25
N ALA A 358 1.68 -18.46 3.81
CA ALA A 358 1.37 -19.58 4.69
C ALA A 358 2.38 -19.69 5.84
N ASP A 359 3.64 -19.37 5.60
CA ASP A 359 4.71 -19.28 6.60
C ASP A 359 4.40 -18.27 7.73
N HIS A 360 3.70 -17.19 7.41
CA HIS A 360 3.23 -16.21 8.38
C HIS A 360 1.92 -16.63 9.05
N VAL A 361 0.96 -17.15 8.27
CA VAL A 361 -0.36 -17.60 8.76
C VAL A 361 -0.22 -18.71 9.80
N LEU A 362 0.77 -19.60 9.60
CA LEU A 362 1.08 -20.75 10.45
C LEU A 362 2.37 -20.55 11.28
N TYR A 363 2.75 -19.27 11.54
CA TYR A 363 4.02 -18.98 12.21
C TYR A 363 4.11 -19.60 13.60
N ASP A 364 3.01 -19.60 14.35
CA ASP A 364 2.90 -20.10 15.71
C ASP A 364 2.48 -21.59 15.77
N ASP A 365 2.25 -22.24 14.61
CA ASP A 365 1.95 -23.68 14.59
C ASP A 365 3.24 -24.49 14.79
N PRO A 366 3.34 -25.26 15.90
CA PRO A 366 4.54 -26.02 16.19
C PRO A 366 4.81 -27.12 15.16
N ASN A 367 3.83 -27.55 14.36
CA ASN A 367 3.99 -28.56 13.32
C ASN A 367 4.37 -27.99 11.95
N CYS A 368 4.50 -26.67 11.85
CA CYS A 368 4.83 -25.98 10.60
C CYS A 368 6.35 -25.86 10.42
N PHE A 369 6.89 -26.52 9.40
CA PHE A 369 8.26 -26.36 8.95
C PHE A 369 8.32 -25.37 7.78
N ARG A 370 8.99 -24.24 7.98
CA ARG A 370 9.01 -23.10 7.03
C ARG A 370 10.29 -23.10 6.22
N ILE A 371 10.16 -23.13 4.89
CA ILE A 371 11.28 -23.15 3.93
C ILE A 371 11.20 -21.94 3.01
N PHE A 372 12.36 -21.41 2.65
CA PHE A 372 12.49 -20.40 1.59
C PHE A 372 13.47 -20.90 0.52
N ILE A 373 13.01 -20.97 -0.73
CA ILE A 373 13.82 -21.40 -1.88
C ILE A 373 14.25 -20.17 -2.68
N HIS A 374 15.53 -20.01 -2.84
CA HIS A 374 16.13 -18.94 -3.65
C HIS A 374 17.14 -19.49 -4.64
N ALA A 375 17.55 -18.64 -5.59
CA ALA A 375 18.69 -18.93 -6.46
C ALA A 375 19.27 -17.60 -6.99
N ARG A 376 20.51 -17.66 -7.51
CA ARG A 376 21.15 -16.51 -8.13
C ARG A 376 20.34 -15.96 -9.31
N PRO A 377 20.28 -14.62 -9.50
CA PRO A 377 19.47 -14.02 -10.55
C PRO A 377 19.75 -14.54 -11.97
N ASP A 378 21.03 -14.81 -12.29
CA ASP A 378 21.44 -15.34 -13.59
C ASP A 378 20.87 -16.74 -13.85
N ILE A 379 20.84 -17.62 -12.82
CA ILE A 379 20.27 -18.97 -12.90
C ILE A 379 18.76 -18.90 -13.07
N ARG A 380 18.10 -18.03 -12.30
CA ARG A 380 16.65 -17.82 -12.36
C ARG A 380 16.21 -17.28 -13.72
N THR A 381 16.94 -16.31 -14.26
CA THR A 381 16.69 -15.75 -15.60
C THR A 381 16.77 -16.84 -16.68
N LYS A 382 17.84 -17.65 -16.69
CA LYS A 382 17.98 -18.77 -17.64
C LYS A 382 16.83 -19.78 -17.54
N ARG A 383 16.39 -20.10 -16.33
CA ARG A 383 15.25 -21.00 -16.14
C ARG A 383 13.95 -20.40 -16.68
N VAL A 384 13.71 -19.11 -16.43
CA VAL A 384 12.53 -18.39 -16.93
C VAL A 384 12.54 -18.31 -18.46
N MET A 385 13.70 -18.05 -19.09
CA MET A 385 13.86 -18.13 -20.55
C MET A 385 13.42 -19.48 -21.09
N ALA A 386 13.92 -20.57 -20.49
CA ALA A 386 13.62 -21.93 -20.96
C ALA A 386 12.16 -22.35 -20.74
N VAL A 387 11.53 -21.92 -19.64
CA VAL A 387 10.14 -22.31 -19.30
C VAL A 387 9.09 -21.51 -20.07
N PHE A 388 9.36 -20.20 -20.32
CA PHE A 388 8.38 -19.29 -20.92
C PHE A 388 8.72 -18.86 -22.35
N ASP A 389 9.79 -19.40 -22.93
CA ASP A 389 10.27 -19.07 -24.28
C ASP A 389 10.48 -17.56 -24.48
N LEU A 390 11.19 -16.93 -23.52
CA LEU A 390 11.44 -15.50 -23.50
C LEU A 390 12.91 -15.20 -23.82
N ASP A 391 13.16 -13.99 -24.32
CA ASP A 391 14.53 -13.48 -24.39
C ASP A 391 15.09 -13.13 -22.99
N GLU A 392 16.42 -12.92 -22.92
CA GLU A 392 17.10 -12.68 -21.65
C GLU A 392 16.61 -11.39 -20.94
N GLU A 393 16.34 -10.34 -21.70
CA GLU A 393 15.92 -9.07 -21.14
C GLU A 393 14.48 -9.13 -20.60
N GLU A 394 13.59 -9.77 -21.35
CA GLU A 394 12.21 -10.02 -20.92
C GLU A 394 12.15 -10.95 -19.70
N ALA A 395 12.91 -12.03 -19.73
CA ALA A 395 13.00 -12.97 -18.61
C ALA A 395 13.52 -12.28 -17.34
N ARG A 396 14.57 -11.45 -17.43
CA ARG A 396 15.11 -10.68 -16.32
C ARG A 396 14.08 -9.69 -15.76
N ARG A 397 13.41 -8.94 -16.62
CA ARG A 397 12.33 -8.03 -16.21
C ARG A 397 11.20 -8.78 -15.49
N GLN A 398 10.82 -9.96 -15.98
CA GLN A 398 9.79 -10.77 -15.37
C GLN A 398 10.21 -11.30 -13.99
N VAL A 399 11.46 -11.74 -13.83
CA VAL A 399 12.03 -12.17 -12.55
C VAL A 399 11.96 -11.02 -11.53
N GLU A 400 12.51 -9.85 -11.88
CA GLU A 400 12.54 -8.70 -10.99
C GLU A 400 11.13 -8.17 -10.63
N SER A 401 10.23 -8.09 -11.61
CA SER A 401 8.88 -7.58 -11.38
C SER A 401 8.05 -8.50 -10.52
N THR A 402 8.18 -9.82 -10.72
CA THR A 402 7.43 -10.83 -9.94
C THR A 402 7.92 -10.89 -8.50
N ASP A 403 9.23 -10.86 -8.27
CA ASP A 403 9.78 -10.88 -6.91
C ASP A 403 9.44 -9.59 -6.15
N ARG A 404 9.51 -8.45 -6.83
CA ARG A 404 9.09 -7.16 -6.25
C ARG A 404 7.61 -7.19 -5.84
N ALA A 405 6.74 -7.73 -6.68
CA ALA A 405 5.32 -7.83 -6.39
C ALA A 405 5.06 -8.78 -5.21
N ARG A 406 5.74 -9.94 -5.14
CA ARG A 406 5.66 -10.88 -4.01
C ARG A 406 6.14 -10.23 -2.71
N ALA A 407 7.28 -9.54 -2.75
CA ALA A 407 7.84 -8.85 -1.59
C ALA A 407 6.90 -7.75 -1.05
N GLN A 408 6.29 -6.97 -1.94
CA GLN A 408 5.31 -5.95 -1.55
C GLN A 408 4.06 -6.56 -0.92
N TYR A 409 3.49 -7.60 -1.55
CA TYR A 409 2.34 -8.32 -1.00
C TYR A 409 2.64 -8.90 0.38
N TYR A 410 3.75 -9.62 0.52
CA TYR A 410 4.17 -10.21 1.77
C TYR A 410 4.35 -9.15 2.86
N LYS A 411 5.06 -8.07 2.57
CA LYS A 411 5.28 -6.96 3.51
C LYS A 411 3.98 -6.29 3.93
N ARG A 412 3.04 -6.14 3.01
CA ARG A 412 1.73 -5.52 3.27
C ARG A 412 0.93 -6.31 4.32
N TYR A 413 0.83 -7.63 4.15
CA TYR A 413 -0.04 -8.46 5.00
C TYR A 413 0.66 -9.02 6.23
N THR A 414 1.99 -9.13 6.22
CA THR A 414 2.76 -9.68 7.34
C THR A 414 3.55 -8.63 8.12
N GLY A 415 3.81 -7.46 7.54
CA GLY A 415 4.71 -6.45 8.09
C GLY A 415 6.20 -6.84 8.05
N ARG A 416 6.55 -8.00 7.43
CA ARG A 416 7.89 -8.59 7.39
C ARG A 416 8.50 -8.44 6.00
N GLU A 417 9.83 -8.46 5.93
CA GLU A 417 10.53 -8.51 4.63
C GLU A 417 10.48 -9.93 4.05
N TYR A 418 10.17 -10.06 2.76
CA TYR A 418 10.07 -11.33 2.06
C TYR A 418 11.45 -11.99 1.94
N GLY A 419 11.52 -13.29 2.22
CA GLY A 419 12.77 -14.05 2.14
C GLY A 419 13.78 -13.77 3.27
N GLN A 420 13.42 -13.00 4.29
CA GLN A 420 14.30 -12.76 5.43
C GLN A 420 14.45 -14.02 6.28
N GLN A 421 15.67 -14.57 6.32
CA GLN A 421 15.98 -15.91 6.88
C GLN A 421 15.48 -16.15 8.31
N ILE A 422 15.41 -15.11 9.15
CA ILE A 422 14.97 -15.24 10.55
C ILE A 422 13.53 -15.79 10.70
N TYR A 423 12.72 -15.72 9.65
CA TYR A 423 11.34 -16.21 9.66
C TYR A 423 11.20 -17.64 9.12
N TYR A 424 12.28 -18.23 8.60
CA TYR A 424 12.30 -19.57 8.01
C TYR A 424 13.19 -20.51 8.81
N HIS A 425 12.85 -21.79 8.84
CA HIS A 425 13.67 -22.82 9.45
C HIS A 425 14.80 -23.27 8.52
N LEU A 426 14.58 -23.12 7.19
CA LEU A 426 15.55 -23.47 6.15
C LEU A 426 15.47 -22.47 5.00
N GLY A 427 16.61 -21.84 4.67
CA GLY A 427 16.85 -21.15 3.41
C GLY A 427 17.72 -22.02 2.52
N LEU A 428 17.33 -22.23 1.25
CA LEU A 428 18.02 -23.17 0.37
C LEU A 428 18.25 -22.55 -1.01
N ASP A 429 19.52 -22.60 -1.48
CA ASP A 429 19.90 -22.20 -2.83
C ASP A 429 19.73 -23.35 -3.81
N SER A 430 18.61 -23.37 -4.52
CA SER A 430 18.31 -24.40 -5.54
C SER A 430 19.15 -24.26 -6.81
N GLY A 431 19.79 -23.09 -7.01
CA GLY A 431 20.72 -22.90 -8.12
C GLY A 431 22.03 -23.64 -7.92
N LEU A 432 22.43 -23.83 -6.66
CA LEU A 432 23.62 -24.61 -6.31
C LEU A 432 23.36 -26.13 -6.34
N LEU A 433 22.23 -26.56 -5.79
CA LEU A 433 21.94 -27.97 -5.60
C LEU A 433 21.18 -28.62 -6.78
N GLY A 434 20.42 -27.83 -7.52
CA GLY A 434 19.43 -28.38 -8.45
C GLY A 434 18.16 -28.86 -7.73
N THR A 435 17.16 -29.31 -8.49
CA THR A 435 15.84 -29.66 -7.96
C THR A 435 15.89 -30.94 -7.12
N GLU A 436 16.51 -32.02 -7.63
CA GLU A 436 16.60 -33.33 -6.99
C GLU A 436 17.33 -33.29 -5.63
N GLU A 437 18.54 -32.74 -5.60
CA GLU A 437 19.33 -32.64 -4.38
C GLU A 437 18.71 -31.66 -3.36
N SER A 438 17.98 -30.64 -3.83
CA SER A 438 17.21 -29.75 -2.97
C SER A 438 16.13 -30.55 -2.22
N VAL A 439 15.38 -31.40 -2.91
CA VAL A 439 14.34 -32.24 -2.31
C VAL A 439 14.92 -33.22 -1.30
N GLU A 440 16.01 -33.93 -1.65
CA GLU A 440 16.69 -34.87 -0.74
C GLU A 440 17.20 -34.17 0.51
N THR A 441 17.81 -33.00 0.34
CA THR A 441 18.30 -32.17 1.45
C THR A 441 17.15 -31.77 2.38
N ILE A 442 16.03 -31.29 1.83
CA ILE A 442 14.84 -30.93 2.60
C ILE A 442 14.31 -32.15 3.38
N ILE A 443 14.16 -33.28 2.74
CA ILE A 443 13.69 -34.53 3.39
C ILE A 443 14.59 -34.93 4.56
N ASN A 444 15.89 -34.91 4.37
CA ASN A 444 16.86 -35.23 5.41
C ASN A 444 16.80 -34.30 6.60
N ILE A 445 16.65 -32.98 6.36
CA ILE A 445 16.51 -31.97 7.43
C ILE A 445 15.18 -32.17 8.17
N ILE A 446 14.07 -32.39 7.46
CA ILE A 446 12.76 -32.67 8.06
C ILE A 446 12.79 -33.91 8.94
N LYS A 447 13.39 -35.02 8.48
CA LYS A 447 13.55 -36.21 9.30
C LYS A 447 14.30 -35.91 10.61
N ARG A 448 15.39 -35.17 10.54
CA ARG A 448 16.13 -34.76 11.74
C ARG A 448 15.32 -33.85 12.65
N TRP A 449 14.59 -32.88 12.09
CA TRP A 449 13.74 -31.97 12.83
C TRP A 449 12.61 -32.70 13.56
N CYS A 450 11.96 -33.69 12.93
CA CYS A 450 10.95 -34.52 13.56
C CYS A 450 11.55 -35.37 14.71
N ASN A 451 12.74 -35.91 14.53
CA ASN A 451 13.42 -36.69 15.56
C ASN A 451 13.79 -35.86 16.79
N VAL A 452 14.30 -34.65 16.56
CA VAL A 452 14.66 -33.72 17.65
C VAL A 452 13.43 -33.29 18.44
N ARG A 453 12.28 -33.08 17.79
CA ARG A 453 11.02 -32.73 18.48
C ARG A 453 10.51 -33.83 19.37
N GLY A 454 10.66 -35.11 18.96
CA GLY A 454 10.28 -36.28 19.78
C GLY A 454 11.16 -36.46 21.02
N THR A 455 12.32 -35.79 21.09
CA THR A 455 13.31 -36.00 22.17
C THR A 455 13.61 -34.71 22.98
N HIS A 456 13.19 -33.55 22.54
CA HIS A 456 13.55 -32.27 23.16
C HIS A 456 12.44 -31.73 24.07
N PRO A 457 12.74 -31.39 25.37
CA PRO A 457 11.74 -30.94 26.34
C PRO A 457 10.94 -29.70 25.94
N LEU A 458 11.50 -28.80 25.12
CA LEU A 458 10.83 -27.59 24.63
C LEU A 458 9.71 -27.86 23.62
N TYR A 459 9.63 -29.08 23.07
CA TYR A 459 8.61 -29.47 22.12
C TYR A 459 7.62 -30.50 22.68
N MET A 460 7.78 -30.86 23.96
CA MET A 460 6.84 -31.72 24.68
C MET A 460 5.75 -30.95 25.47
N LEU A 461 5.81 -29.62 25.45
CA LEU A 461 4.82 -28.70 26.02
C LEU A 461 3.89 -28.15 24.93
#